data_5fb5aa84d44d2b3015a6ed060aa9e2e0
#
_entry.id   5fb5aa84d44d2b3015a6ed060aa9e2e0
#
_cell.length_a   1.000
_cell.length_b   1.000
_cell.length_c   1.000
_cell.angle_alpha   90.00
_cell.angle_beta   90.00
_cell.angle_gamma   90.00
#
_symmetry.space_group_name_H-M   'P 1'
#
loop_
_entity.id
_entity.type
_entity.pdbx_description
1 polymer ?
#
loop_
_entity_poly.entity_id
_entity_poly.type
_entity_poly.pdbx_seq_one_letter_code
_entity_poly.pdbx_strand_id
1 'polypeptide(L)'
;MQHVVKLNEIRTFLFTNIIFPTTAFSDTLFWGLWNKNKALLMPLSAETVVSIWSQHAMHTFSFVFVVVDMLLVDRTRPNNPTNGILAMMGFINLYAAICVQGVWNGVYIYPCFKNLSSLKFCVLILFSYLGHLFYYLVQWLVVDIVKSFKLSSSIHVKKIS
;
A
#
# COMPACT_ATOMS: atom_id res chain seq x y z
N MET A 1 10.73 22.76 18.95
CA MET A 1 10.31 22.99 17.54
C MET A 1 10.98 22.04 16.56
N GLN A 2 12.32 21.85 16.61
CA GLN A 2 13.05 20.93 15.71
C GLN A 2 12.56 19.47 15.74
N HIS A 3 12.19 18.92 16.92
CA HIS A 3 11.70 17.54 17.03
C HIS A 3 10.38 17.31 16.30
N VAL A 4 9.47 18.28 16.31
CA VAL A 4 8.18 18.17 15.60
C VAL A 4 8.38 18.17 14.09
N VAL A 5 9.29 19.00 13.58
CA VAL A 5 9.62 19.03 12.16
C VAL A 5 10.20 17.68 11.72
N LYS A 6 11.16 17.14 12.46
CA LYS A 6 11.77 15.84 12.17
C LYS A 6 10.76 14.68 12.20
N LEU A 7 9.85 14.69 13.17
CA LEU A 7 8.77 13.68 13.23
C LEU A 7 7.84 13.76 12.03
N ASN A 8 7.49 14.97 11.58
CA ASN A 8 6.69 15.15 10.38
C ASN A 8 7.39 14.68 9.10
N GLU A 9 8.69 14.89 8.99
CA GLU A 9 9.50 14.39 7.88
C GLU A 9 9.51 12.86 7.85
N ILE A 10 9.76 12.22 9.01
CA ILE A 10 9.74 10.76 9.14
C ILE A 10 8.34 10.20 8.82
N ARG A 11 7.29 10.80 9.36
CA ARG A 11 5.90 10.40 9.08
C ARG A 11 5.60 10.48 7.58
N THR A 12 5.95 11.60 6.95
CA THR A 12 5.73 11.80 5.52
C THR A 12 6.52 10.80 4.69
N PHE A 13 7.80 10.57 5.04
CA PHE A 13 8.64 9.58 4.36
C PHE A 13 8.07 8.17 4.46
N LEU A 14 7.70 7.71 5.66
CA LEU A 14 7.12 6.38 5.87
C LEU A 14 5.78 6.24 5.16
N PHE A 15 4.93 7.26 5.25
CA PHE A 15 3.63 7.23 4.60
C PHE A 15 3.75 7.10 3.09
N THR A 16 4.52 7.97 2.44
CA THR A 16 4.59 8.02 0.98
C THR A 16 5.37 6.88 0.35
N ASN A 17 6.33 6.29 1.08
CA ASN A 17 7.21 5.28 0.49
C ASN A 17 6.86 3.86 0.92
N ILE A 18 6.18 3.67 2.05
CA ILE A 18 5.85 2.34 2.57
C ILE A 18 4.34 2.20 2.78
N ILE A 19 3.73 3.05 3.62
CA ILE A 19 2.36 2.82 4.08
C ILE A 19 1.38 2.91 2.92
N PHE A 20 1.35 4.02 2.17
CA PHE A 20 0.39 4.20 1.09
C PHE A 20 0.53 3.15 -0.03
N PRO A 21 1.70 2.95 -0.66
CA PRO A 21 1.81 1.99 -1.75
C PRO A 21 1.54 0.55 -1.29
N THR A 22 1.97 0.18 -0.07
CA THR A 22 1.73 -1.16 0.47
C THR A 22 0.26 -1.40 0.77
N THR A 23 -0.40 -0.48 1.48
CA THR A 23 -1.83 -0.60 1.81
C THR A 23 -2.66 -0.63 0.53
N ALA A 24 -2.44 0.31 -0.39
CA ALA A 24 -3.19 0.39 -1.63
C ALA A 24 -3.04 -0.87 -2.50
N PHE A 25 -1.82 -1.41 -2.62
CA PHE A 25 -1.58 -2.65 -3.34
C PHE A 25 -2.20 -3.86 -2.64
N SER A 26 -1.91 -4.04 -1.34
CA SER A 26 -2.36 -5.22 -0.60
C SER A 26 -3.87 -5.31 -0.50
N ASP A 27 -4.56 -4.19 -0.26
CA ASP A 27 -6.01 -4.17 -0.13
C ASP A 27 -6.72 -4.39 -1.47
N THR A 28 -6.17 -3.82 -2.56
CA THR A 28 -6.68 -4.11 -3.91
C THR A 28 -6.46 -5.58 -4.28
N LEU A 29 -5.29 -6.13 -4.01
CA LEU A 29 -4.98 -7.53 -4.27
C LEU A 29 -5.86 -8.45 -3.42
N PHE A 30 -6.04 -8.12 -2.14
CA PHE A 30 -6.90 -8.87 -1.23
C PHE A 30 -8.32 -9.01 -1.78
N TRP A 31 -8.98 -7.90 -2.10
CA TRP A 31 -10.35 -7.95 -2.63
C TRP A 31 -10.44 -8.60 -4.01
N GLY A 32 -9.42 -8.43 -4.85
CA GLY A 32 -9.33 -9.11 -6.14
C GLY A 32 -9.28 -10.63 -6.00
N LEU A 33 -8.51 -11.14 -5.05
CA LEU A 33 -8.43 -12.58 -4.77
C LEU A 33 -9.64 -13.07 -3.98
N TRP A 34 -10.14 -12.32 -2.99
CA TRP A 34 -11.30 -12.65 -2.20
C TRP A 34 -12.56 -12.85 -3.06
N ASN A 35 -12.83 -11.91 -3.96
CA ASN A 35 -13.98 -11.98 -4.87
C ASN A 35 -13.86 -13.13 -5.88
N LYS A 36 -12.64 -13.55 -6.20
CA LYS A 36 -12.40 -14.70 -7.08
C LYS A 36 -12.55 -16.03 -6.34
N ASN A 37 -11.87 -16.17 -5.23
CA ASN A 37 -11.94 -17.35 -4.35
C ASN A 37 -11.27 -17.04 -3.01
N LYS A 38 -12.08 -16.84 -1.95
CA LYS A 38 -11.60 -16.53 -0.60
C LYS A 38 -10.71 -17.62 0.02
N ALA A 39 -10.85 -18.87 -0.40
CA ALA A 39 -10.00 -19.98 0.06
C ALA A 39 -8.53 -19.82 -0.36
N LEU A 40 -8.22 -18.91 -1.30
CA LEU A 40 -6.83 -18.56 -1.64
C LEU A 40 -6.13 -17.78 -0.52
N LEU A 41 -6.90 -17.02 0.26
CA LEU A 41 -6.39 -16.10 1.29
C LEU A 41 -6.48 -16.67 2.70
N MET A 42 -7.55 -17.40 2.99
CA MET A 42 -7.76 -17.98 4.31
C MET A 42 -8.43 -19.36 4.23
N PRO A 43 -8.12 -20.29 5.17
CA PRO A 43 -8.84 -21.55 5.28
C PRO A 43 -10.32 -21.31 5.56
N LEU A 44 -11.22 -22.14 5.02
CA LEU A 44 -12.65 -22.02 5.24
C LEU A 44 -13.02 -22.14 6.74
N SER A 45 -12.26 -22.89 7.51
CA SER A 45 -12.41 -22.99 8.96
C SER A 45 -12.17 -21.65 9.69
N ALA A 46 -11.42 -20.73 9.11
CA ALA A 46 -11.17 -19.42 9.72
C ALA A 46 -12.34 -18.46 9.58
N GLU A 47 -13.34 -18.75 8.73
CA GLU A 47 -14.54 -17.90 8.57
C GLU A 47 -15.40 -17.84 9.84
N THR A 48 -15.31 -18.86 10.70
CA THR A 48 -16.00 -18.88 11.99
C THR A 48 -15.37 -17.92 13.01
N VAL A 49 -14.09 -17.60 12.83
CA VAL A 49 -13.31 -16.75 13.75
C VAL A 49 -13.18 -15.33 13.22
N VAL A 50 -12.92 -15.19 11.90
CA VAL A 50 -12.70 -13.88 11.26
C VAL A 50 -13.91 -13.52 10.42
N SER A 51 -14.74 -12.61 10.95
CA SER A 51 -15.95 -12.16 10.27
C SER A 51 -15.64 -11.32 9.02
N ILE A 52 -16.61 -11.22 8.11
CA ILE A 52 -16.51 -10.33 6.94
C ILE A 52 -16.28 -8.87 7.35
N TRP A 53 -16.84 -8.43 8.48
CA TRP A 53 -16.60 -7.08 9.01
C TRP A 53 -15.16 -6.85 9.43
N SER A 54 -14.49 -7.87 9.96
CA SER A 54 -13.05 -7.81 10.26
C SER A 54 -12.25 -7.63 8.97
N GLN A 55 -12.64 -8.29 7.88
CA GLN A 55 -11.97 -8.12 6.58
C GLN A 55 -12.17 -6.69 6.04
N HIS A 56 -13.39 -6.13 6.16
CA HIS A 56 -13.63 -4.73 5.81
C HIS A 56 -12.81 -3.76 6.68
N ALA A 57 -12.69 -4.05 7.99
CA ALA A 57 -11.87 -3.22 8.88
C ALA A 57 -10.40 -3.22 8.45
N MET A 58 -9.86 -4.38 8.08
CA MET A 58 -8.45 -4.53 7.70
C MET A 58 -8.13 -4.07 6.27
N HIS A 59 -9.06 -4.22 5.31
CA HIS A 59 -8.78 -4.06 3.88
C HIS A 59 -9.63 -3.02 3.15
N THR A 60 -10.72 -2.54 3.74
CA THR A 60 -11.50 -1.44 3.16
C THR A 60 -11.21 -0.15 3.89
N PHE A 61 -11.32 -0.14 5.22
CA PHE A 61 -11.09 1.09 5.98
C PHE A 61 -9.61 1.51 5.94
N SER A 62 -8.66 0.58 5.95
CA SER A 62 -7.25 0.88 5.75
C SER A 62 -7.01 1.64 4.44
N PHE A 63 -7.57 1.15 3.34
CA PHE A 63 -7.48 1.81 2.03
C PHE A 63 -8.12 3.21 2.05
N VAL A 64 -9.34 3.31 2.59
CA VAL A 64 -10.03 4.60 2.72
C VAL A 64 -9.22 5.59 3.54
N PHE A 65 -8.67 5.16 4.68
CA PHE A 65 -7.88 6.04 5.54
C PHE A 65 -6.60 6.54 4.89
N VAL A 66 -5.86 5.69 4.16
CA VAL A 66 -4.64 6.16 3.47
C VAL A 66 -4.97 7.09 2.30
N VAL A 67 -6.10 6.89 1.61
CA VAL A 67 -6.57 7.81 0.57
C VAL A 67 -7.00 9.16 1.17
N VAL A 68 -7.77 9.15 2.25
CA VAL A 68 -8.19 10.38 2.96
C VAL A 68 -6.97 11.15 3.47
N ASP A 69 -6.01 10.48 4.11
CA ASP A 69 -4.78 11.13 4.60
C ASP A 69 -3.96 11.70 3.43
N MET A 70 -3.88 10.99 2.30
CA MET A 70 -3.20 11.49 1.10
C MET A 70 -3.85 12.77 0.55
N LEU A 71 -5.17 12.89 0.61
CA LEU A 71 -5.91 14.05 0.11
C LEU A 71 -5.89 15.25 1.06
N LEU A 72 -5.89 15.00 2.38
CA LEU A 72 -5.96 16.04 3.40
C LEU A 72 -4.60 16.63 3.76
N VAL A 73 -3.55 15.81 3.78
CA VAL A 73 -2.21 16.27 4.18
C VAL A 73 -1.45 16.79 2.96
N ASP A 74 -1.04 18.05 3.02
CA ASP A 74 -0.24 18.63 1.94
C ASP A 74 1.16 18.00 1.90
N ARG A 75 1.46 17.36 0.78
CA ARG A 75 2.74 16.70 0.50
C ARG A 75 3.34 17.23 -0.78
N THR A 76 4.65 17.20 -0.87
CA THR A 76 5.38 17.56 -2.08
C THR A 76 6.11 16.35 -2.63
N ARG A 77 6.02 16.17 -3.94
CA ARG A 77 6.79 15.14 -4.64
C ARG A 77 8.29 15.37 -4.40
N PRO A 78 9.05 14.35 -3.99
CA PRO A 78 10.49 14.49 -3.80
C PRO A 78 11.20 14.69 -5.14
N ASN A 79 12.21 15.57 -5.18
CA ASN A 79 13.04 15.77 -6.37
C ASN A 79 13.83 14.52 -6.74
N ASN A 80 14.26 13.76 -5.71
CA ASN A 80 14.94 12.48 -5.90
C ASN A 80 14.15 11.37 -5.17
N PRO A 81 13.47 10.48 -5.92
CA PRO A 81 12.69 9.39 -5.35
C PRO A 81 13.51 8.17 -4.92
N THR A 82 14.82 8.14 -5.21
CA THR A 82 15.67 6.94 -5.05
C THR A 82 15.60 6.36 -3.63
N ASN A 83 15.77 7.19 -2.59
CA ASN A 83 15.75 6.73 -1.21
C ASN A 83 14.39 6.16 -0.82
N GLY A 84 13.31 6.76 -1.32
CA GLY A 84 11.96 6.27 -1.10
C GLY A 84 11.70 4.91 -1.76
N ILE A 85 12.11 4.78 -3.02
CA ILE A 85 12.01 3.51 -3.76
C ILE A 85 12.86 2.43 -3.10
N LEU A 86 14.08 2.74 -2.66
CA LEU A 86 14.94 1.79 -1.95
C LEU A 86 14.32 1.34 -0.61
N ALA A 87 13.71 2.25 0.14
CA ALA A 87 13.02 1.91 1.38
C ALA A 87 11.80 0.99 1.11
N MET A 88 11.01 1.29 0.09
CA MET A 88 9.88 0.45 -0.35
C MET A 88 10.37 -0.94 -0.77
N MET A 89 11.41 -1.02 -1.61
CA MET A 89 11.99 -2.29 -2.04
C MET A 89 12.56 -3.10 -0.87
N GLY A 90 13.22 -2.44 0.08
CA GLY A 90 13.70 -3.06 1.32
C GLY A 90 12.57 -3.68 2.13
N PHE A 91 11.45 -2.96 2.28
CA PHE A 91 10.26 -3.45 2.96
C PHE A 91 9.65 -4.67 2.26
N ILE A 92 9.50 -4.62 0.93
CA ILE A 92 8.99 -5.75 0.13
C ILE A 92 9.92 -6.97 0.24
N ASN A 93 11.25 -6.76 0.16
CA ASN A 93 12.22 -7.83 0.31
C ASN A 93 12.13 -8.50 1.69
N LEU A 94 11.99 -7.71 2.77
CA LEU A 94 11.82 -8.24 4.12
C LEU A 94 10.56 -9.12 4.20
N TYR A 95 9.43 -8.63 3.68
CA TYR A 95 8.19 -9.40 3.67
C TYR A 95 8.29 -10.66 2.81
N ALA A 96 8.90 -10.55 1.61
CA ALA A 96 9.14 -11.70 0.74
C ALA A 96 10.04 -12.76 1.41
N ALA A 97 11.08 -12.34 2.14
CA ALA A 97 11.95 -13.24 2.88
C ALA A 97 11.19 -14.02 3.96
N ILE A 98 10.29 -13.34 4.70
CA ILE A 98 9.42 -13.98 5.69
C ILE A 98 8.50 -15.01 5.01
N CYS A 99 7.90 -14.67 3.86
CA CYS A 99 7.06 -15.59 3.11
C CYS A 99 7.84 -16.82 2.61
N VAL A 100 9.06 -16.60 2.06
CA VAL A 100 9.95 -17.69 1.60
C VAL A 100 10.32 -18.60 2.76
N GLN A 101 10.73 -18.04 3.89
CA GLN A 101 11.06 -18.79 5.09
C GLN A 101 9.87 -19.62 5.58
N GLY A 102 8.67 -19.02 5.57
CA GLY A 102 7.44 -19.74 5.92
C GLY A 102 7.21 -20.94 5.01
N VAL A 103 7.27 -20.72 3.68
CA VAL A 103 7.11 -21.81 2.70
C VAL A 103 8.16 -22.90 2.89
N TRP A 104 9.41 -22.54 3.14
CA TRP A 104 10.49 -23.49 3.40
C TRP A 104 10.22 -24.35 4.63
N ASN A 105 9.65 -23.76 5.69
CA ASN A 105 9.31 -24.45 6.92
C ASN A 105 7.94 -25.16 6.88
N GLY A 106 7.25 -25.16 5.73
CA GLY A 106 5.91 -25.75 5.60
C GLY A 106 4.80 -24.92 6.28
N VAL A 107 5.09 -23.69 6.70
CA VAL A 107 4.15 -22.74 7.29
C VAL A 107 3.74 -21.72 6.21
N TYR A 108 2.49 -21.75 5.81
CA TYR A 108 1.99 -20.90 4.73
C TYR A 108 1.18 -19.75 5.31
N ILE A 109 1.66 -18.50 5.11
CA ILE A 109 0.94 -17.28 5.54
C ILE A 109 -0.41 -17.21 4.82
N TYR A 110 -0.45 -17.59 3.53
CA TYR A 110 -1.69 -17.72 2.77
C TYR A 110 -1.82 -19.13 2.21
N PRO A 111 -3.02 -19.73 2.24
CA PRO A 111 -3.25 -21.08 1.69
C PRO A 111 -2.82 -21.25 0.24
N CYS A 112 -2.96 -20.20 -0.58
CA CYS A 112 -2.54 -20.22 -1.98
C CYS A 112 -1.05 -20.55 -2.18
N PHE A 113 -0.18 -20.22 -1.22
CA PHE A 113 1.25 -20.47 -1.32
C PHE A 113 1.58 -21.97 -1.34
N LYS A 114 0.75 -22.81 -0.72
CA LYS A 114 0.95 -24.26 -0.67
C LYS A 114 1.00 -24.89 -2.08
N ASN A 115 0.27 -24.34 -3.03
CA ASN A 115 0.10 -24.89 -4.37
C ASN A 115 0.88 -24.11 -5.44
N LEU A 116 1.74 -23.15 -5.04
CA LEU A 116 2.57 -22.41 -5.98
C LEU A 116 3.87 -23.17 -6.28
N SER A 117 4.15 -23.38 -7.58
CA SER A 117 5.50 -23.76 -8.01
C SER A 117 6.48 -22.61 -7.78
N SER A 118 7.78 -22.90 -7.69
CA SER A 118 8.82 -21.89 -7.51
C SER A 118 8.73 -20.76 -8.55
N LEU A 119 8.46 -21.11 -9.81
CA LEU A 119 8.28 -20.12 -10.88
C LEU A 119 7.09 -19.19 -10.61
N LYS A 120 5.93 -19.73 -10.22
CA LYS A 120 4.74 -18.91 -9.89
C LYS A 120 4.99 -18.03 -8.68
N PHE A 121 5.77 -18.51 -7.72
CA PHE A 121 6.16 -17.71 -6.54
C PHE A 121 7.08 -16.54 -6.93
N CYS A 122 8.05 -16.76 -7.81
CA CYS A 122 8.89 -15.68 -8.37
C CYS A 122 8.05 -14.65 -9.16
N VAL A 123 7.09 -15.10 -9.95
CA VAL A 123 6.17 -14.22 -10.68
C VAL A 123 5.32 -13.38 -9.71
N LEU A 124 4.86 -13.98 -8.61
CA LEU A 124 4.10 -13.26 -7.58
C LEU A 124 4.96 -12.17 -6.90
N ILE A 125 6.22 -12.45 -6.60
CA ILE A 125 7.15 -11.46 -6.06
C ILE A 125 7.35 -10.31 -7.05
N LEU A 126 7.60 -10.62 -8.33
CA LEU A 126 7.75 -9.59 -9.36
C LEU A 126 6.47 -8.75 -9.51
N PHE A 127 5.31 -9.38 -9.51
CA PHE A 127 4.01 -8.72 -9.54
C PHE A 127 3.83 -7.78 -8.32
N SER A 128 4.28 -8.21 -7.14
CA SER A 128 4.27 -7.37 -5.94
C SER A 128 5.14 -6.12 -6.12
N TYR A 129 6.36 -6.23 -6.65
CA TYR A 129 7.20 -5.08 -6.93
C TYR A 129 6.54 -4.09 -7.90
N LEU A 130 6.00 -4.59 -9.00
CA LEU A 130 5.34 -3.76 -10.01
C LEU A 130 4.08 -3.08 -9.44
N GLY A 131 3.30 -3.80 -8.63
CA GLY A 131 2.11 -3.25 -7.99
C GLY A 131 2.42 -2.14 -6.99
N HIS A 132 3.42 -2.32 -6.14
CA HIS A 132 3.86 -1.28 -5.22
C HIS A 132 4.40 -0.06 -5.96
N LEU A 133 5.22 -0.26 -6.99
CA LEU A 133 5.73 0.83 -7.82
C LEU A 133 4.60 1.58 -8.52
N PHE A 134 3.60 0.87 -9.03
CA PHE A 134 2.42 1.47 -9.65
C PHE A 134 1.70 2.42 -8.66
N TYR A 135 1.38 1.95 -7.45
CA TYR A 135 0.72 2.79 -6.45
C TYR A 135 1.63 3.92 -5.94
N TYR A 136 2.93 3.69 -5.84
CA TYR A 136 3.90 4.74 -5.55
C TYR A 136 3.85 5.87 -6.59
N LEU A 137 3.73 5.55 -7.87
CA LEU A 137 3.64 6.57 -8.92
C LEU A 137 2.27 7.25 -8.95
N VAL A 138 1.20 6.48 -8.80
CA VAL A 138 -0.18 6.98 -8.81
C VAL A 138 -0.42 8.01 -7.69
N GLN A 139 0.14 7.79 -6.48
CA GLN A 139 -0.02 8.76 -5.39
C GLN A 139 0.48 10.16 -5.77
N TRP A 140 1.62 10.23 -6.46
CA TRP A 140 2.19 11.52 -6.85
C TRP A 140 1.37 12.20 -7.95
N LEU A 141 0.81 11.42 -8.86
CA LEU A 141 -0.12 11.94 -9.85
C LEU A 141 -1.36 12.56 -9.18
N VAL A 142 -1.94 11.86 -8.18
CA VAL A 142 -3.10 12.36 -7.45
C VAL A 142 -2.75 13.61 -6.63
N VAL A 143 -1.61 13.63 -5.95
CA VAL A 143 -1.13 14.82 -5.22
C VAL A 143 -0.98 16.02 -6.13
N ASP A 144 -0.39 15.85 -7.32
CA ASP A 144 -0.18 16.92 -8.28
C ASP A 144 -1.52 17.45 -8.83
N ILE A 145 -2.49 16.57 -9.11
CA ILE A 145 -3.85 16.94 -9.52
C ILE A 145 -4.55 17.75 -8.42
N VAL A 146 -4.55 17.27 -7.17
CA VAL A 146 -5.19 17.96 -6.04
C VAL A 146 -4.60 19.35 -5.84
N LYS A 147 -3.27 19.50 -5.95
CA LYS A 147 -2.61 20.80 -5.86
C LYS A 147 -3.05 21.76 -6.98
N SER A 148 -3.15 21.26 -8.20
CA SER A 148 -3.60 22.07 -9.34
C SER A 148 -5.01 22.61 -9.12
N PHE A 149 -5.92 21.80 -8.59
CA PHE A 149 -7.28 22.24 -8.25
C PHE A 149 -7.29 23.28 -7.13
N LYS A 150 -6.53 23.07 -6.05
CA LYS A 150 -6.44 24.04 -4.93
C LYS A 150 -5.92 25.40 -5.41
N LEU A 151 -4.91 25.41 -6.29
CA LEU A 151 -4.33 26.63 -6.85
C LEU A 151 -5.33 27.38 -7.73
N SER A 152 -6.03 26.68 -8.64
CA SER A 152 -7.05 27.24 -9.51
C SER A 152 -8.18 27.90 -8.71
N SER A 153 -8.68 27.23 -7.67
CA SER A 153 -9.73 27.75 -6.78
C SER A 153 -9.29 29.02 -6.05
N SER A 154 -8.03 29.09 -5.58
CA SER A 154 -7.50 30.26 -4.87
C SER A 154 -7.38 31.50 -5.78
N ILE A 155 -7.05 31.29 -7.05
CA ILE A 155 -6.96 32.38 -8.04
C ILE A 155 -8.35 32.92 -8.37
N HIS A 156 -9.35 32.03 -8.45
CA HIS A 156 -10.73 32.45 -8.76
C HIS A 156 -11.34 33.29 -7.63
N VAL A 157 -11.11 32.90 -6.38
CA VAL A 157 -11.56 33.67 -5.20
C VAL A 157 -10.92 35.08 -5.15
N LYS A 158 -9.61 35.18 -5.45
CA LYS A 158 -8.92 36.50 -5.49
C LYS A 158 -9.37 37.42 -6.63
N LYS A 159 -9.99 36.91 -7.68
CA LYS A 159 -10.55 37.73 -8.76
C LYS A 159 -11.93 38.32 -8.46
N ILE A 160 -12.64 37.74 -7.48
CA ILE A 160 -14.01 38.11 -7.11
C ILE A 160 -14.01 39.08 -5.88
N SER A 161 -12.95 39.07 -5.08
CA SER A 161 -12.74 40.00 -3.96
C SER A 161 -12.04 41.28 -4.41
#